data_4960b1de073d0667fe8c02194b25bb22
#
_entry.id   4960b1de073d0667fe8c02194b25bb22
#
_cell.length_a   1.000
_cell.length_b   1.000
_cell.length_c   1.000
_cell.angle_alpha   90.00
_cell.angle_beta   90.00
_cell.angle_gamma   90.00
#
_symmetry.space_group_name_H-M   'P 1'
#
loop_
_entity.id
_entity.type
_entity.pdbx_description
1 polymer ?
#
loop_
_entity_poly.entity_id
_entity_poly.type
_entity_poly.pdbx_seq_one_letter_code
_entity_poly.pdbx_strand_id
1 'polypeptide(L)'
;MKKKFLAAVMALVMIGTTPVGVFADTMVKSYLTGLDVPESEGRVRPVAVMLNNIKQGCPQSGIANAGVVYEAPVEGDITRLMGIFEDYKDLERIGSVRSCRDYYIFYANEFDAIYAHYGQSAFALPYFEQHLIDNLNGVKLGKICYFRSTDRKAPHNAYTTYDLLQQGIDKMGYRREYKEDYDGHYVFVPDGTDESSLFESSDTEPETLP
;
A
#
# COMPACT_ATOMS: atom_id res chain seq x y z
N MET A 1 -76.36 -23.26 29.13
CA MET A 1 -75.15 -23.85 28.53
C MET A 1 -74.70 -22.92 27.43
N LYS A 2 -73.63 -22.15 27.69
CA LYS A 2 -73.09 -21.19 26.73
C LYS A 2 -71.78 -21.75 26.19
N LYS A 3 -71.76 -22.11 24.89
CA LYS A 3 -70.54 -22.52 24.22
C LYS A 3 -69.69 -21.29 23.82
N LYS A 4 -68.49 -21.18 24.38
CA LYS A 4 -67.53 -20.14 24.01
C LYS A 4 -66.75 -20.65 22.83
N PHE A 5 -66.86 -19.99 21.69
CA PHE A 5 -65.95 -20.17 20.53
C PHE A 5 -64.65 -19.44 20.82
N LEU A 6 -63.56 -20.18 20.84
CA LEU A 6 -62.22 -19.65 20.92
C LEU A 6 -61.67 -19.52 19.49
N ALA A 7 -61.61 -18.32 18.97
CA ALA A 7 -60.96 -18.07 17.67
C ALA A 7 -59.46 -17.91 17.89
N ALA A 8 -58.68 -18.87 17.37
CA ALA A 8 -57.23 -18.77 17.34
C ALA A 8 -56.83 -17.90 16.13
N VAL A 9 -56.31 -16.72 16.41
CA VAL A 9 -55.65 -15.88 15.40
C VAL A 9 -54.22 -16.38 15.23
N MET A 10 -53.97 -17.06 14.11
CA MET A 10 -52.63 -17.44 13.70
C MET A 10 -51.99 -16.23 13.00
N ALA A 11 -51.12 -15.47 13.69
CA ALA A 11 -50.33 -14.42 13.08
C ALA A 11 -49.16 -15.10 12.30
N LEU A 12 -49.28 -15.12 10.99
CA LEU A 12 -48.21 -15.57 10.09
C LEU A 12 -47.12 -14.47 10.03
N VAL A 13 -46.07 -14.60 10.79
CA VAL A 13 -44.87 -13.73 10.68
C VAL A 13 -44.14 -14.13 9.42
N MET A 14 -44.36 -13.42 8.32
CA MET A 14 -43.50 -13.47 7.14
C MET A 14 -42.18 -12.79 7.49
N ILE A 15 -41.16 -13.57 7.85
CA ILE A 15 -39.79 -13.12 7.89
C ILE A 15 -39.37 -12.96 6.43
N GLY A 16 -39.44 -11.73 5.94
CA GLY A 16 -38.87 -11.36 4.66
C GLY A 16 -37.38 -11.53 4.69
N THR A 17 -36.87 -12.62 4.19
CA THR A 17 -35.45 -12.74 3.85
C THR A 17 -35.19 -11.84 2.66
N THR A 18 -34.75 -10.62 2.90
CA THR A 18 -34.12 -9.83 1.85
C THR A 18 -32.91 -10.62 1.37
N PRO A 19 -32.80 -10.93 0.07
CA PRO A 19 -31.57 -11.51 -0.43
C PRO A 19 -30.46 -10.49 -0.18
N VAL A 20 -29.52 -10.83 0.69
CA VAL A 20 -28.24 -10.14 0.74
C VAL A 20 -27.58 -10.45 -0.61
N GLY A 21 -27.68 -9.50 -1.53
CA GLY A 21 -26.96 -9.58 -2.78
C GLY A 21 -25.49 -9.65 -2.45
N VAL A 22 -24.89 -10.81 -2.66
CA VAL A 22 -23.43 -10.92 -2.74
C VAL A 22 -23.05 -10.22 -4.02
N PHE A 23 -22.71 -8.94 -3.95
CA PHE A 23 -22.07 -8.26 -5.04
C PHE A 23 -20.70 -8.91 -5.16
N ALA A 24 -20.48 -9.66 -6.23
CA ALA A 24 -19.14 -10.09 -6.60
C ALA A 24 -18.33 -8.80 -6.86
N ASP A 25 -17.21 -8.63 -6.17
CA ASP A 25 -16.32 -7.50 -6.42
C ASP A 25 -15.90 -7.53 -7.90
N THR A 26 -15.97 -6.37 -8.54
CA THR A 26 -15.43 -6.20 -9.89
C THR A 26 -13.93 -6.46 -9.82
N MET A 27 -13.43 -7.35 -10.69
CA MET A 27 -12.00 -7.63 -10.79
C MET A 27 -11.34 -6.64 -11.74
N VAL A 28 -10.17 -6.17 -11.37
CA VAL A 28 -9.34 -5.24 -12.15
C VAL A 28 -7.89 -5.70 -12.15
N LYS A 29 -7.10 -5.29 -13.15
CA LYS A 29 -5.66 -5.51 -13.11
C LYS A 29 -5.01 -4.58 -12.08
N SER A 30 -4.23 -5.14 -11.16
CA SER A 30 -3.41 -4.38 -10.23
C SER A 30 -2.40 -3.52 -10.99
N TYR A 31 -2.25 -2.27 -10.59
CA TYR A 31 -1.20 -1.39 -11.14
C TYR A 31 0.21 -1.75 -10.65
N LEU A 32 0.34 -2.56 -9.60
CA LEU A 32 1.65 -2.99 -9.08
C LEU A 32 2.12 -4.30 -9.68
N THR A 33 1.21 -5.25 -9.91
CA THR A 33 1.57 -6.64 -10.22
C THR A 33 1.01 -7.15 -11.55
N GLY A 34 0.04 -6.47 -12.16
CA GLY A 34 -0.67 -6.92 -13.34
C GLY A 34 -1.65 -8.08 -13.10
N LEU A 35 -1.74 -8.58 -11.87
CA LEU A 35 -2.66 -9.66 -11.50
C LEU A 35 -4.08 -9.15 -11.35
N ASP A 36 -5.06 -10.04 -11.49
CA ASP A 36 -6.47 -9.73 -11.22
C ASP A 36 -6.69 -9.65 -9.71
N VAL A 37 -7.17 -8.50 -9.25
CA VAL A 37 -7.48 -8.21 -7.85
C VAL A 37 -8.87 -7.56 -7.75
N PRO A 38 -9.54 -7.61 -6.58
CA PRO A 38 -10.76 -6.83 -6.36
C PRO A 38 -10.53 -5.34 -6.61
N GLU A 39 -11.50 -4.66 -7.22
CA GLU A 39 -11.41 -3.21 -7.47
C GLU A 39 -11.22 -2.41 -6.18
N SER A 40 -11.81 -2.88 -5.08
CA SER A 40 -11.63 -2.32 -3.73
C SER A 40 -10.18 -2.33 -3.21
N GLU A 41 -9.31 -3.13 -3.85
CA GLU A 41 -7.87 -3.21 -3.57
C GLU A 41 -7.07 -2.53 -4.67
N GLY A 42 -7.29 -2.93 -5.93
CA GLY A 42 -6.49 -2.48 -7.08
C GLY A 42 -6.76 -1.05 -7.56
N ARG A 43 -7.73 -0.33 -6.96
CA ARG A 43 -8.00 1.08 -7.26
C ARG A 43 -7.83 1.99 -6.05
N VAL A 44 -7.22 1.48 -4.98
CA VAL A 44 -6.82 2.25 -3.81
C VAL A 44 -5.33 2.55 -3.87
N ARG A 45 -4.95 3.78 -3.53
CA ARG A 45 -3.54 4.20 -3.50
C ARG A 45 -2.73 3.27 -2.61
N PRO A 46 -1.60 2.75 -3.10
CA PRO A 46 -0.74 1.90 -2.31
C PRO A 46 -0.01 2.71 -1.23
N VAL A 47 0.54 2.02 -0.26
CA VAL A 47 1.44 2.61 0.73
C VAL A 47 2.86 2.13 0.46
N ALA A 48 3.78 3.07 0.24
CA ALA A 48 5.20 2.82 0.15
C ALA A 48 5.82 2.90 1.55
N VAL A 49 6.41 1.82 2.06
CA VAL A 49 6.96 1.77 3.42
C VAL A 49 8.48 1.64 3.38
N MET A 50 9.17 2.57 4.05
CA MET A 50 10.63 2.53 4.19
C MET A 50 11.06 1.46 5.18
N LEU A 51 11.80 0.46 4.73
CA LEU A 51 12.18 -0.72 5.51
C LEU A 51 13.69 -0.79 5.77
N ASN A 52 14.03 -1.40 6.90
CA ASN A 52 15.40 -1.65 7.31
C ASN A 52 15.99 -2.86 6.54
N ASN A 53 17.26 -2.76 6.13
CA ASN A 53 17.96 -3.86 5.47
C ASN A 53 19.31 -4.22 6.11
N ILE A 54 19.47 -3.92 7.40
CA ILE A 54 20.64 -4.37 8.14
C ILE A 54 20.30 -5.56 9.05
N LYS A 55 21.30 -6.30 9.48
CA LYS A 55 21.15 -7.50 10.30
C LYS A 55 20.24 -7.31 11.52
N GLN A 56 20.34 -6.17 12.21
CA GLN A 56 19.52 -5.83 13.38
C GLN A 56 18.06 -5.54 13.05
N GLY A 57 17.75 -5.29 11.77
CA GLY A 57 16.41 -5.04 11.25
C GLY A 57 15.76 -6.25 10.58
N CYS A 58 16.51 -7.33 10.39
CA CYS A 58 16.05 -8.56 9.72
C CYS A 58 15.60 -9.63 10.74
N PRO A 59 14.67 -10.52 10.32
CA PRO A 59 13.88 -10.41 9.10
C PRO A 59 12.91 -9.23 9.15
N GLN A 60 12.61 -8.66 7.98
CA GLN A 60 11.58 -7.64 7.86
C GLN A 60 10.19 -8.29 8.03
N SER A 61 9.26 -7.56 8.67
CA SER A 61 7.87 -8.00 8.76
C SER A 61 7.07 -7.46 7.59
N GLY A 62 6.27 -8.31 6.96
CA GLY A 62 5.34 -7.95 5.91
C GLY A 62 5.93 -7.76 4.51
N ILE A 63 7.25 -7.77 4.33
CA ILE A 63 7.88 -7.45 3.03
C ILE A 63 7.48 -8.41 1.90
N ALA A 64 7.17 -9.67 2.23
CA ALA A 64 6.74 -10.65 1.23
C ALA A 64 5.38 -10.33 0.57
N ASN A 65 4.61 -9.42 1.16
CA ASN A 65 3.32 -8.96 0.63
C ASN A 65 3.45 -7.64 -0.17
N ALA A 66 4.65 -7.10 -0.32
CA ALA A 66 4.87 -5.96 -1.18
C ALA A 66 4.74 -6.39 -2.66
N GLY A 67 3.95 -5.68 -3.45
CA GLY A 67 3.86 -5.90 -4.89
C GLY A 67 5.13 -5.46 -5.62
N VAL A 68 5.81 -4.44 -5.09
CA VAL A 68 7.09 -3.92 -5.60
C VAL A 68 8.04 -3.67 -4.45
N VAL A 69 9.32 -3.97 -4.63
CA VAL A 69 10.38 -3.66 -3.66
C VAL A 69 11.54 -2.96 -4.37
N TYR A 70 11.87 -1.77 -3.90
CA TYR A 70 13.08 -1.05 -4.28
C TYR A 70 14.17 -1.26 -3.25
N GLU A 71 15.38 -1.52 -3.72
CA GLU A 71 16.58 -1.49 -2.89
C GLU A 71 17.57 -0.46 -3.44
N ALA A 72 18.07 0.43 -2.56
CA ALA A 72 19.09 1.39 -2.93
C ALA A 72 20.06 1.64 -1.76
N PRO A 73 21.32 2.03 -2.06
CA PRO A 73 22.32 2.39 -1.06
C PRO A 73 21.85 3.58 -0.21
N VAL A 74 22.27 3.58 1.05
CA VAL A 74 22.17 4.72 1.97
C VAL A 74 23.54 4.93 2.62
N GLU A 75 23.63 5.85 3.58
CA GLU A 75 24.89 6.12 4.28
C GLU A 75 25.43 4.89 5.01
N GLY A 76 26.74 4.75 5.12
CA GLY A 76 27.44 3.73 5.91
C GLY A 76 27.51 2.37 5.23
N ASP A 77 27.63 2.37 3.92
CA ASP A 77 27.81 1.16 3.08
C ASP A 77 26.71 0.10 3.27
N ILE A 78 25.48 0.56 3.55
CA ILE A 78 24.30 -0.30 3.70
C ILE A 78 23.24 0.09 2.68
N THR A 79 22.26 -0.78 2.49
CA THR A 79 21.08 -0.50 1.70
C THR A 79 19.84 -0.33 2.59
N ARG A 80 18.78 0.20 2.02
CA ARG A 80 17.41 0.15 2.54
C ARG A 80 16.50 -0.43 1.49
N LEU A 81 15.38 -0.95 1.98
CA LEU A 81 14.29 -1.39 1.13
C LEU A 81 13.12 -0.42 1.25
N MET A 82 12.37 -0.30 0.18
CA MET A 82 11.05 0.31 0.19
C MET A 82 10.08 -0.68 -0.42
N GLY A 83 9.14 -1.19 0.39
CA GLY A 83 8.05 -2.02 -0.10
C GLY A 83 6.85 -1.17 -0.45
N ILE A 84 6.20 -1.46 -1.58
CA ILE A 84 4.95 -0.83 -2.03
C ILE A 84 3.85 -1.86 -1.89
N PHE A 85 2.84 -1.51 -1.08
CA PHE A 85 1.78 -2.42 -0.64
C PHE A 85 0.41 -1.95 -1.14
N GLU A 86 -0.29 -2.82 -1.82
CA GLU A 86 -1.69 -2.65 -2.24
C GLU A 86 -2.62 -3.40 -1.27
N ASP A 87 -2.38 -4.71 -1.10
CA ASP A 87 -3.07 -5.54 -0.12
C ASP A 87 -2.19 -5.79 1.13
N TYR A 88 -2.52 -5.15 2.24
CA TYR A 88 -1.77 -5.25 3.49
C TYR A 88 -2.67 -5.28 4.74
N LYS A 89 -3.98 -5.46 4.54
CA LYS A 89 -4.98 -5.40 5.60
C LYS A 89 -4.78 -6.47 6.66
N ASP A 90 -4.43 -7.68 6.23
CA ASP A 90 -4.30 -8.85 7.10
C ASP A 90 -2.89 -9.04 7.65
N LEU A 91 -1.97 -8.10 7.39
CA LEU A 91 -0.63 -8.17 7.93
C LEU A 91 -0.60 -7.79 9.41
N GLU A 92 -0.02 -8.67 10.24
CA GLU A 92 0.16 -8.41 11.67
C GLU A 92 0.91 -7.08 11.90
N ARG A 93 1.99 -6.86 11.12
CA ARG A 93 2.79 -5.63 11.16
C ARG A 93 3.66 -5.49 9.91
N ILE A 94 4.04 -4.25 9.59
CA ILE A 94 5.01 -3.93 8.55
C ILE A 94 6.19 -3.21 9.20
N GLY A 95 7.41 -3.62 8.86
CA GLY A 95 8.64 -2.97 9.37
C GLY A 95 9.83 -3.94 9.49
N SER A 96 10.94 -3.49 10.13
CA SER A 96 11.03 -2.23 10.89
C SER A 96 11.16 -1.01 9.97
N VAL A 97 10.38 0.02 10.28
CA VAL A 97 10.30 1.24 9.46
C VAL A 97 11.48 2.17 9.73
N ARG A 98 12.02 2.78 8.68
CA ARG A 98 13.24 3.60 8.74
C ARG A 98 13.06 4.97 8.10
N SER A 99 14.12 5.77 8.21
CA SER A 99 14.13 7.14 7.69
C SER A 99 14.19 7.16 6.17
N CYS A 100 13.44 8.09 5.58
CA CYS A 100 13.43 8.42 4.17
C CYS A 100 14.79 8.94 3.68
N ARG A 101 15.06 8.70 2.40
CA ARG A 101 16.04 9.42 1.58
C ARG A 101 15.31 10.04 0.39
N ASP A 102 15.87 11.10 -0.16
CA ASP A 102 15.23 11.92 -1.20
C ASP A 102 14.84 11.13 -2.44
N TYR A 103 15.72 10.30 -2.97
CA TYR A 103 15.44 9.48 -4.17
C TYR A 103 14.30 8.48 -3.97
N TYR A 104 14.05 7.96 -2.76
CA TYR A 104 12.90 7.11 -2.48
C TYR A 104 11.57 7.84 -2.57
N ILE A 105 11.56 9.18 -2.43
CA ILE A 105 10.37 10.01 -2.66
C ILE A 105 9.93 9.89 -4.11
N PHE A 106 10.89 9.93 -5.05
CA PHE A 106 10.59 9.80 -6.48
C PHE A 106 10.06 8.40 -6.80
N TYR A 107 10.69 7.34 -6.30
CA TYR A 107 10.22 5.97 -6.51
C TYR A 107 8.80 5.76 -5.94
N ALA A 108 8.49 6.28 -4.77
CA ALA A 108 7.14 6.20 -4.22
C ALA A 108 6.11 7.02 -5.04
N ASN A 109 6.55 8.16 -5.59
CA ASN A 109 5.68 9.03 -6.38
C ASN A 109 5.32 8.43 -7.76
N GLU A 110 6.16 7.54 -8.32
CA GLU A 110 5.85 6.79 -9.55
C GLU A 110 4.55 5.99 -9.43
N PHE A 111 4.21 5.54 -8.22
CA PHE A 111 3.01 4.75 -7.93
C PHE A 111 1.87 5.59 -7.32
N ASP A 112 1.97 6.91 -7.32
CA ASP A 112 1.04 7.77 -6.59
C ASP A 112 0.85 7.33 -5.13
N ALA A 113 1.86 6.68 -4.54
CA ALA A 113 1.79 6.06 -3.23
C ALA A 113 1.75 7.08 -2.08
N ILE A 114 1.18 6.69 -0.93
CA ILE A 114 1.33 7.40 0.34
C ILE A 114 2.60 6.87 1.01
N TYR A 115 3.56 7.76 1.30
CA TYR A 115 4.89 7.36 1.74
C TYR A 115 5.03 7.29 3.27
N ALA A 116 5.18 6.09 3.82
CA ALA A 116 5.34 5.82 5.25
C ALA A 116 6.82 5.65 5.63
N HIS A 117 7.32 6.50 6.53
CA HIS A 117 8.71 6.52 6.96
C HIS A 117 8.87 7.02 8.40
N TYR A 118 9.97 6.70 9.05
CA TYR A 118 10.24 7.16 10.41
C TYR A 118 11.50 8.06 10.46
N GLY A 119 11.29 9.37 10.31
CA GLY A 119 12.36 10.36 10.11
C GLY A 119 12.82 10.43 8.66
N GLN A 120 13.70 11.36 8.35
CA GLN A 120 14.21 11.62 7.00
C GLN A 120 15.63 12.20 7.05
N SER A 121 16.32 12.18 5.90
CA SER A 121 17.54 12.96 5.68
C SER A 121 17.22 14.44 5.51
N ALA A 122 18.23 15.30 5.68
CA ALA A 122 18.08 16.74 5.41
C ALA A 122 17.77 17.00 3.94
N PHE A 123 18.27 16.18 3.01
CA PHE A 123 18.05 16.31 1.58
C PHE A 123 16.59 16.01 1.17
N ALA A 124 15.84 15.24 1.97
CA ALA A 124 14.44 14.95 1.70
C ALA A 124 13.49 16.08 2.14
N LEU A 125 13.92 16.98 3.04
CA LEU A 125 13.07 18.03 3.62
C LEU A 125 12.44 18.96 2.56
N PRO A 126 13.19 19.49 1.56
CA PRO A 126 12.62 20.39 0.57
C PRO A 126 11.46 19.79 -0.23
N TYR A 127 11.52 18.49 -0.51
CA TYR A 127 10.46 17.79 -1.26
C TYR A 127 9.18 17.63 -0.45
N PHE A 128 9.29 17.42 0.87
CA PHE A 128 8.14 17.39 1.76
C PHE A 128 7.53 18.79 1.99
N GLU A 129 8.36 19.84 2.04
CA GLU A 129 7.91 21.23 2.13
C GLU A 129 7.18 21.69 0.87
N GLN A 130 7.57 21.18 -0.29
CA GLN A 130 6.91 21.41 -1.57
C GLN A 130 5.68 20.53 -1.81
N HIS A 131 5.32 19.66 -0.84
CA HIS A 131 4.20 18.72 -0.95
C HIS A 131 4.28 17.80 -2.19
N LEU A 132 5.49 17.41 -2.57
CA LEU A 132 5.69 16.53 -3.74
C LEU A 132 5.01 15.17 -3.55
N ILE A 133 4.92 14.69 -2.31
CA ILE A 133 4.31 13.41 -1.96
C ILE A 133 3.58 13.50 -0.62
N ASP A 134 2.43 12.82 -0.53
CA ASP A 134 1.75 12.58 0.73
C ASP A 134 2.58 11.64 1.60
N ASN A 135 2.89 12.03 2.86
CA ASN A 135 3.77 11.24 3.69
C ASN A 135 3.31 11.09 5.15
N LEU A 136 3.56 9.93 5.71
CA LEU A 136 3.30 9.57 7.09
C LEU A 136 4.62 9.50 7.86
N ASN A 137 5.07 10.66 8.37
CA ASN A 137 6.34 10.74 9.10
C ASN A 137 6.18 10.35 10.57
N GLY A 138 6.79 9.24 10.98
CA GLY A 138 6.72 8.71 12.33
C GLY A 138 7.31 9.61 13.41
N VAL A 139 8.20 10.57 13.07
CA VAL A 139 8.68 11.58 14.02
C VAL A 139 7.59 12.58 14.37
N LYS A 140 6.72 12.93 13.42
CA LYS A 140 5.62 13.88 13.60
C LYS A 140 4.35 13.20 14.13
N LEU A 141 3.99 12.03 13.57
CA LEU A 141 2.73 11.35 13.85
C LEU A 141 2.81 10.34 15.02
N GLY A 142 4.01 9.87 15.35
CA GLY A 142 4.24 9.00 16.49
C GLY A 142 3.29 7.81 16.56
N LYS A 143 2.60 7.67 17.70
CA LYS A 143 1.69 6.55 17.98
C LYS A 143 0.43 6.52 17.12
N ILE A 144 0.14 7.56 16.35
CA ILE A 144 -0.98 7.57 15.40
C ILE A 144 -0.72 6.59 14.26
N CYS A 145 0.53 6.55 13.76
CA CYS A 145 0.90 5.72 12.61
C CYS A 145 1.84 4.56 12.96
N TYR A 146 2.49 4.58 14.13
CA TYR A 146 3.57 3.66 14.44
C TYR A 146 3.57 3.23 15.90
N PHE A 147 4.12 2.05 16.15
CA PHE A 147 4.44 1.58 17.49
C PHE A 147 5.87 1.09 17.57
N ARG A 148 6.38 0.96 18.80
CA ARG A 148 7.69 0.34 19.02
C ARG A 148 7.52 -1.01 19.66
N SER A 149 8.05 -2.01 18.97
CA SER A 149 8.09 -3.39 19.46
C SER A 149 9.15 -3.55 20.56
N THR A 150 8.96 -4.53 21.42
CA THR A 150 9.88 -4.88 22.52
C THR A 150 10.86 -5.99 22.15
N ASP A 151 10.64 -6.66 21.02
CA ASP A 151 11.47 -7.77 20.52
C ASP A 151 12.80 -7.30 19.93
N ARG A 152 12.94 -6.00 19.67
CA ARG A 152 14.16 -5.37 19.14
C ARG A 152 14.49 -4.06 19.88
N LYS A 153 15.76 -3.66 19.80
CA LYS A 153 16.22 -2.38 20.34
C LYS A 153 15.98 -1.24 19.34
N ALA A 154 15.69 -0.04 19.86
CA ALA A 154 15.69 1.17 19.06
C ALA A 154 17.09 1.38 18.41
N PRO A 155 17.13 1.91 17.18
CA PRO A 155 16.06 2.43 16.34
C PRO A 155 15.43 1.37 15.40
N HIS A 156 15.69 0.06 15.58
CA HIS A 156 15.31 -1.02 14.68
C HIS A 156 13.96 -1.68 15.04
N ASN A 157 13.13 -1.00 15.84
CA ASN A 157 11.91 -1.55 16.41
C ASN A 157 10.64 -0.71 16.14
N ALA A 158 10.67 0.17 15.16
CA ALA A 158 9.48 0.90 14.73
C ALA A 158 8.69 0.08 13.70
N TYR A 159 7.40 -0.12 13.94
CA TYR A 159 6.49 -0.86 13.08
C TYR A 159 5.20 -0.10 12.87
N THR A 160 4.47 -0.49 11.84
CA THR A 160 3.11 -0.03 11.58
C THR A 160 2.18 -1.20 11.29
N THR A 161 0.88 -0.95 11.24
CA THR A 161 -0.17 -1.89 10.82
C THR A 161 -1.08 -1.20 9.84
N TYR A 162 -1.98 -1.95 9.21
CA TYR A 162 -3.03 -1.38 8.37
C TYR A 162 -3.78 -0.27 9.11
N ASP A 163 -4.35 -0.56 10.28
CA ASP A 163 -5.16 0.38 11.05
C ASP A 163 -4.41 1.66 11.42
N LEU A 164 -3.13 1.54 11.78
CA LEU A 164 -2.30 2.70 12.13
C LEU A 164 -2.01 3.57 10.90
N LEU A 165 -1.77 2.96 9.74
CA LEU A 165 -1.60 3.70 8.50
C LEU A 165 -2.91 4.42 8.11
N GLN A 166 -4.05 3.73 8.23
CA GLN A 166 -5.36 4.34 7.96
C GLN A 166 -5.65 5.52 8.89
N GLN A 167 -5.35 5.41 10.20
CA GLN A 167 -5.46 6.52 11.16
C GLN A 167 -4.58 7.71 10.76
N GLY A 168 -3.37 7.44 10.27
CA GLY A 168 -2.48 8.48 9.76
C GLY A 168 -3.01 9.17 8.52
N ILE A 169 -3.53 8.41 7.57
CA ILE A 169 -4.14 8.92 6.33
C ILE A 169 -5.32 9.83 6.67
N ASP A 170 -6.22 9.40 7.56
CA ASP A 170 -7.35 10.20 8.03
C ASP A 170 -6.90 11.47 8.74
N LYS A 171 -5.90 11.35 9.63
CA LYS A 171 -5.35 12.50 10.36
C LYS A 171 -4.78 13.56 9.45
N MET A 172 -4.16 13.16 8.34
CA MET A 172 -3.55 14.05 7.37
C MET A 172 -4.53 14.53 6.29
N GLY A 173 -5.70 13.90 6.18
CA GLY A 173 -6.71 14.21 5.16
C GLY A 173 -6.25 13.82 3.74
N TYR A 174 -5.44 12.75 3.63
CA TYR A 174 -4.96 12.30 2.32
C TYR A 174 -6.05 11.53 1.57
N ARG A 175 -6.09 11.69 0.24
CA ARG A 175 -6.99 10.90 -0.62
C ARG A 175 -6.57 9.43 -0.61
N ARG A 176 -7.57 8.56 -0.77
CA ARG A 176 -7.38 7.11 -0.78
C ARG A 176 -7.33 6.52 -2.19
N GLU A 177 -8.02 7.14 -3.11
CA GLU A 177 -8.07 6.76 -4.50
C GLU A 177 -6.86 7.32 -5.25
N TYR A 178 -6.46 6.66 -6.34
CA TYR A 178 -5.45 7.17 -7.27
C TYR A 178 -5.89 8.53 -7.87
N LYS A 179 -4.94 9.29 -8.40
CA LYS A 179 -5.25 10.46 -9.23
C LYS A 179 -6.11 10.02 -10.41
N GLU A 180 -7.01 10.92 -10.86
CA GLU A 180 -7.94 10.63 -11.94
C GLU A 180 -7.23 10.26 -13.25
N ASP A 181 -6.04 10.82 -13.48
CA ASP A 181 -5.19 10.60 -14.65
C ASP A 181 -4.10 9.53 -14.44
N TYR A 182 -4.15 8.76 -13.34
CA TYR A 182 -3.18 7.70 -13.08
C TYR A 182 -3.60 6.41 -13.78
N ASP A 183 -2.76 5.93 -14.67
CA ASP A 183 -2.95 4.73 -15.49
C ASP A 183 -1.96 3.59 -15.18
N GLY A 184 -1.17 3.73 -14.10
CA GLY A 184 -0.14 2.78 -13.69
C GLY A 184 1.27 3.21 -14.08
N HIS A 185 2.26 2.69 -13.34
CA HIS A 185 3.69 2.91 -13.64
C HIS A 185 4.20 1.87 -14.63
N TYR A 186 3.68 0.65 -14.58
CA TYR A 186 4.08 -0.46 -15.44
C TYR A 186 3.05 -0.73 -16.53
N VAL A 187 3.55 -1.11 -17.71
CA VAL A 187 2.74 -1.69 -18.78
C VAL A 187 2.92 -3.20 -18.73
N PHE A 188 1.86 -3.91 -18.36
CA PHE A 188 1.86 -5.37 -18.31
C PHE A 188 1.44 -5.95 -19.65
N VAL A 189 2.19 -6.92 -20.13
CA VAL A 189 1.84 -7.67 -21.34
C VAL A 189 0.87 -8.81 -21.02
N PRO A 190 -0.06 -9.16 -21.94
CA PRO A 190 -0.94 -10.30 -21.74
C PRO A 190 -0.18 -11.61 -21.56
N ASP A 191 -0.74 -12.54 -20.77
CA ASP A 191 -0.20 -13.87 -20.60
C ASP A 191 -0.04 -14.58 -21.94
N GLY A 192 1.11 -15.23 -22.16
CA GLY A 192 1.42 -15.93 -23.40
C GLY A 192 1.92 -15.04 -24.55
N THR A 193 2.18 -13.76 -24.29
CA THR A 193 2.86 -12.88 -25.24
C THR A 193 4.25 -13.45 -25.56
N ASP A 194 4.59 -13.53 -26.84
CA ASP A 194 5.94 -13.93 -27.28
C ASP A 194 6.94 -12.83 -26.87
N GLU A 195 7.85 -13.16 -25.96
CA GLU A 195 8.86 -12.24 -25.48
C GLU A 195 9.71 -11.66 -26.62
N SER A 196 9.93 -12.39 -27.70
CA SER A 196 10.69 -11.91 -28.86
C SER A 196 10.03 -10.70 -29.54
N SER A 197 8.69 -10.62 -29.48
CA SER A 197 7.93 -9.49 -30.04
C SER A 197 8.08 -8.20 -29.23
N LEU A 198 8.49 -8.29 -27.97
CA LEU A 198 8.69 -7.14 -27.08
C LEU A 198 10.03 -6.42 -27.34
N PHE A 199 10.96 -7.11 -27.99
CA PHE A 199 12.31 -6.64 -28.30
C PHE A 199 12.52 -6.40 -29.80
N GLU A 200 11.46 -6.28 -30.60
CA GLU A 200 11.59 -5.78 -31.97
C GLU A 200 12.28 -4.40 -31.86
N SER A 201 13.57 -4.40 -32.19
CA SER A 201 14.39 -3.21 -32.17
C SER A 201 13.70 -2.10 -32.95
N SER A 202 13.43 -0.98 -32.30
CA SER A 202 13.33 0.26 -33.05
C SER A 202 14.67 0.42 -33.78
N ASP A 203 14.67 0.28 -35.10
CA ASP A 203 15.80 0.59 -35.99
C ASP A 203 16.10 2.12 -35.97
N THR A 204 16.07 2.71 -34.80
CA THR A 204 16.60 4.05 -34.58
C THR A 204 18.10 3.87 -34.27
N GLU A 205 18.93 4.17 -35.25
CA GLU A 205 20.35 4.37 -35.02
C GLU A 205 20.56 5.25 -33.78
N PRO A 206 21.52 4.88 -32.89
CA PRO A 206 21.78 5.70 -31.72
C PRO A 206 22.15 7.11 -32.18
N GLU A 207 21.37 8.08 -31.79
CA GLU A 207 21.64 9.49 -32.04
C GLU A 207 23.02 9.79 -31.40
N THR A 208 24.02 10.03 -32.24
CA THR A 208 25.34 10.44 -31.78
C THR A 208 25.17 11.80 -31.12
N LEU A 209 25.26 11.81 -29.80
CA LEU A 209 25.32 13.05 -29.04
C LEU A 209 26.55 13.88 -29.48
N PRO A 210 26.38 15.19 -29.64
CA PRO A 210 27.44 16.10 -30.06
C PRO A 210 28.57 16.22 -29.03
#